data_b17dbaf7cc8c372755b922136138a5e2
#
_entry.id   b17dbaf7cc8c372755b922136138a5e2
#
_cell.length_a   1.000
_cell.length_b   1.000
_cell.length_c   1.000
_cell.angle_alpha   90.00
_cell.angle_beta   90.00
_cell.angle_gamma   90.00
#
_symmetry.space_group_name_H-M   'P 1'
#
loop_
_entity.id
_entity.type
_entity.pdbx_description
1 polymer ?
#
loop_
_entity_poly.entity_id
_entity_poly.type
_entity_poly.pdbx_seq_one_letter_code
_entity_poly.pdbx_strand_id
1 'polypeptide(L)'
;MSTVDSFAAKQDLTVGGTDYEIYALDAVEGAEKLPYSLKILLENLLRTEDGANITAEHVRALAGWEPSADPSVEIQFTPARVIMQDFTGVPCVVDLATMREAMQELGGDPEKINPLAPAEMVIDHSVMIDVAGRLDALEKNMELEYERNRERYQFLRWGQTAFDDFKVVPPGTGIVHQVNIEYLARTVMTREVDGVLRAYPDSCVGTDSHTTMVNGLGVLGWGVGGIEAEAAMLGQPVSMLIPRVVGFKLTGEIPPAATATDVVLTITEMLRQHGAVGKFVEFYGEGVSQVPLANRATIGNMSPEFGSTCAIFPIDDVTVDYMRLTGRTEEQLELVEAYAKRQGLWHDPSKEVEYSEYLELDLSTVVPSIAGPKRPQDRIVLTEAKESFREVLPSYATGHPVPGNGDGSFPASDPATPDSDNEIGRASCRERV
;
A
#
# COMPACT_ATOMS: atom_id res chain seq x y z
N MET A 1 -14.21 -9.39 21.18
CA MET A 1 -14.77 -8.45 22.19
C MET A 1 -16.08 -7.92 21.63
N SER A 2 -17.11 -7.77 22.46
CA SER A 2 -18.39 -7.18 22.01
C SER A 2 -18.20 -5.68 21.77
N THR A 3 -18.56 -5.22 20.60
CA THR A 3 -18.55 -3.78 20.23
C THR A 3 -19.66 -3.06 21.00
N VAL A 4 -19.38 -1.86 21.47
CA VAL A 4 -20.35 -1.05 22.26
C VAL A 4 -21.49 -0.52 21.36
N ASP A 5 -21.19 -0.18 20.08
CA ASP A 5 -22.13 0.34 19.09
C ASP A 5 -22.97 1.53 19.58
N SER A 6 -22.29 2.55 20.10
CA SER A 6 -22.92 3.75 20.70
C SER A 6 -23.80 4.54 19.72
N PHE A 7 -23.65 4.33 18.41
CA PHE A 7 -24.37 5.02 17.36
C PHE A 7 -25.48 4.18 16.72
N ALA A 8 -25.70 2.94 17.17
CA ALA A 8 -26.59 1.97 16.53
C ALA A 8 -26.29 1.84 15.01
N ALA A 9 -25.00 1.75 14.69
CA ALA A 9 -24.51 1.72 13.31
C ALA A 9 -24.65 0.34 12.67
N LYS A 10 -24.87 -0.72 13.44
CA LYS A 10 -25.10 -2.07 12.90
C LYS A 10 -26.36 -2.12 12.07
N GLN A 11 -26.22 -2.54 10.83
CA GLN A 11 -27.31 -2.71 9.86
C GLN A 11 -27.07 -3.93 9.00
N ASP A 12 -28.13 -4.45 8.39
CA ASP A 12 -28.05 -5.54 7.44
C ASP A 12 -27.87 -5.02 6.01
N LEU A 13 -27.00 -5.68 5.26
CA LEU A 13 -26.81 -5.49 3.82
C LEU A 13 -27.01 -6.83 3.12
N THR A 14 -28.06 -6.98 2.32
CA THR A 14 -28.29 -8.20 1.55
C THR A 14 -27.72 -8.05 0.14
N VAL A 15 -26.82 -8.96 -0.25
CA VAL A 15 -26.21 -9.00 -1.58
C VAL A 15 -26.21 -10.43 -2.10
N GLY A 16 -26.71 -10.65 -3.33
CA GLY A 16 -26.76 -11.98 -3.95
C GLY A 16 -27.51 -13.04 -3.14
N GLY A 17 -28.40 -12.61 -2.21
CA GLY A 17 -29.12 -13.52 -1.30
C GLY A 17 -28.36 -13.87 -0.02
N THR A 18 -27.20 -13.29 0.22
CA THR A 18 -26.43 -13.40 1.46
C THR A 18 -26.59 -12.13 2.28
N ASP A 19 -26.87 -12.29 3.58
CA ASP A 19 -27.01 -11.18 4.53
C ASP A 19 -25.66 -10.92 5.22
N TYR A 20 -25.25 -9.66 5.23
CA TYR A 20 -24.04 -9.18 5.88
C TYR A 20 -24.40 -8.15 6.94
N GLU A 21 -23.78 -8.23 8.12
CA GLU A 21 -23.77 -7.14 9.08
C GLU A 21 -22.72 -6.12 8.63
N ILE A 22 -23.11 -4.85 8.59
CA ILE A 22 -22.22 -3.71 8.32
C ILE A 22 -22.33 -2.67 9.44
N TYR A 23 -21.32 -1.80 9.55
CA TYR A 23 -21.41 -0.59 10.36
C TYR A 23 -21.66 0.60 9.43
N ALA A 24 -22.92 0.99 9.32
CA ALA A 24 -23.37 1.99 8.36
C ALA A 24 -22.95 3.40 8.77
N LEU A 25 -22.27 4.09 7.85
CA LEU A 25 -21.73 5.43 8.10
C LEU A 25 -22.82 6.49 8.28
N ASP A 26 -23.99 6.31 7.67
CA ASP A 26 -25.13 7.23 7.79
C ASP A 26 -25.78 7.24 9.19
N ALA A 27 -25.37 6.34 10.10
CA ALA A 27 -25.71 6.42 11.50
C ALA A 27 -25.04 7.59 12.24
N VAL A 28 -24.01 8.20 11.62
CA VAL A 28 -23.24 9.30 12.24
C VAL A 28 -23.44 10.57 11.42
N GLU A 29 -23.96 11.62 12.03
CA GLU A 29 -24.13 12.94 11.40
C GLU A 29 -22.75 13.49 10.97
N GLY A 30 -22.65 14.00 9.74
CA GLY A 30 -21.42 14.55 9.16
C GLY A 30 -20.59 13.54 8.34
N ALA A 31 -20.86 12.25 8.48
CA ALA A 31 -20.11 11.21 7.75
C ALA A 31 -20.18 11.34 6.22
N GLU A 32 -21.29 11.89 5.71
CA GLU A 32 -21.52 12.10 4.27
C GLU A 32 -20.53 13.10 3.64
N LYS A 33 -19.99 14.03 4.44
CA LYS A 33 -19.07 15.10 3.99
C LYS A 33 -17.62 14.65 3.95
N LEU A 34 -17.32 13.56 4.65
CA LEU A 34 -15.94 13.11 4.79
C LEU A 34 -15.33 12.64 3.45
N PRO A 35 -14.04 12.89 3.24
CA PRO A 35 -13.22 12.20 2.25
C PRO A 35 -13.30 10.67 2.36
N TYR A 36 -13.01 9.95 1.27
CA TYR A 36 -13.08 8.48 1.23
C TYR A 36 -12.20 7.82 2.30
N SER A 37 -10.96 8.26 2.45
CA SER A 37 -10.04 7.74 3.46
C SER A 37 -10.55 7.91 4.88
N LEU A 38 -11.16 9.07 5.18
CA LEU A 38 -11.74 9.34 6.49
C LEU A 38 -13.02 8.55 6.74
N LYS A 39 -13.80 8.23 5.70
CA LYS A 39 -14.94 7.31 5.80
C LYS A 39 -14.50 5.90 6.18
N ILE A 40 -13.39 5.41 5.60
CA ILE A 40 -12.82 4.11 5.97
C ILE A 40 -12.36 4.12 7.43
N LEU A 41 -11.70 5.20 7.88
CA LEU A 41 -11.34 5.35 9.29
C LEU A 41 -12.55 5.44 10.21
N LEU A 42 -13.62 6.12 9.80
CA LEU A 42 -14.85 6.23 10.59
C LEU A 42 -15.55 4.88 10.73
N GLU A 43 -15.65 4.09 9.66
CA GLU A 43 -16.16 2.72 9.74
C GLU A 43 -15.33 1.89 10.70
N ASN A 44 -13.99 2.01 10.61
CA ASN A 44 -13.08 1.30 11.49
C ASN A 44 -13.35 1.61 12.95
N LEU A 45 -13.50 2.89 13.33
CA LEU A 45 -13.82 3.30 14.69
C LEU A 45 -15.17 2.77 15.14
N LEU A 46 -16.22 2.83 14.31
CA LEU A 46 -17.54 2.30 14.63
C LEU A 46 -17.50 0.79 14.91
N ARG A 47 -16.80 0.06 14.06
CA ARG A 47 -16.70 -1.40 14.14
C ARG A 47 -15.85 -1.88 15.31
N THR A 48 -14.89 -1.09 15.76
CA THR A 48 -13.93 -1.47 16.80
C THR A 48 -14.14 -0.72 18.13
N GLU A 49 -15.21 0.05 18.25
CA GLU A 49 -15.58 0.76 19.49
C GLU A 49 -15.66 -0.20 20.67
N ASP A 50 -14.79 -0.02 21.68
CA ASP A 50 -14.72 -0.82 22.89
C ASP A 50 -15.07 -0.04 24.17
N GLY A 51 -15.28 1.28 24.04
CA GLY A 51 -15.58 2.19 25.13
C GLY A 51 -14.41 2.53 26.05
N ALA A 52 -13.20 2.00 25.74
CA ALA A 52 -11.98 2.23 26.52
C ALA A 52 -10.89 2.87 25.67
N ASN A 53 -10.37 2.14 24.67
CA ASN A 53 -9.35 2.64 23.75
C ASN A 53 -9.99 3.36 22.56
N ILE A 54 -11.12 2.88 22.10
CA ILE A 54 -11.91 3.44 21.00
C ILE A 54 -13.28 3.80 21.52
N THR A 55 -13.57 5.09 21.57
CA THR A 55 -14.74 5.65 22.24
C THR A 55 -15.64 6.41 21.27
N ALA A 56 -16.90 6.63 21.66
CA ALA A 56 -17.82 7.49 20.93
C ALA A 56 -17.28 8.91 20.69
N GLU A 57 -16.36 9.40 21.50
CA GLU A 57 -15.73 10.71 21.32
C GLU A 57 -14.78 10.71 20.10
N HIS A 58 -14.03 9.64 19.87
CA HIS A 58 -13.20 9.49 18.68
C HIS A 58 -14.04 9.46 17.41
N VAL A 59 -15.18 8.75 17.45
CA VAL A 59 -16.13 8.73 16.31
C VAL A 59 -16.68 10.12 16.02
N ARG A 60 -17.13 10.86 17.03
CA ARG A 60 -17.63 12.23 16.86
C ARG A 60 -16.56 13.18 16.38
N ALA A 61 -15.34 13.07 16.89
CA ALA A 61 -14.23 13.91 16.50
C ALA A 61 -13.88 13.71 15.01
N LEU A 62 -13.87 12.46 14.53
CA LEU A 62 -13.62 12.17 13.12
C LEU A 62 -14.79 12.61 12.23
N ALA A 63 -16.04 12.37 12.63
CA ALA A 63 -17.23 12.80 11.88
C ALA A 63 -17.34 14.34 11.79
N GLY A 64 -16.88 15.05 12.83
CA GLY A 64 -16.78 16.51 12.87
C GLY A 64 -15.45 17.06 12.31
N TRP A 65 -14.76 16.31 11.46
CA TRP A 65 -13.50 16.75 10.87
C TRP A 65 -13.64 18.07 10.10
N GLU A 66 -12.75 19.00 10.41
CA GLU A 66 -12.70 20.33 9.78
C GLU A 66 -11.46 20.42 8.87
N PRO A 67 -11.63 20.59 7.56
CA PRO A 67 -10.52 20.59 6.58
C PRO A 67 -9.40 21.58 6.89
N SER A 68 -9.74 22.73 7.46
CA SER A 68 -8.80 23.81 7.77
C SER A 68 -8.11 23.68 9.12
N ALA A 69 -8.55 22.75 9.99
CA ALA A 69 -7.99 22.60 11.31
C ALA A 69 -6.64 21.89 11.28
N ASP A 70 -5.77 22.25 12.21
CA ASP A 70 -4.54 21.48 12.45
C ASP A 70 -4.88 20.17 13.19
N PRO A 71 -4.23 19.05 12.84
CA PRO A 71 -4.41 17.78 13.51
C PRO A 71 -4.13 17.88 15.02
N SER A 72 -5.13 17.57 15.85
CA SER A 72 -5.02 17.67 17.30
C SER A 72 -5.68 16.52 18.06
N VAL A 73 -6.51 15.74 17.40
CA VAL A 73 -7.21 14.59 18.00
C VAL A 73 -6.54 13.30 17.54
N GLU A 74 -6.16 12.49 18.50
CA GLU A 74 -5.61 11.16 18.29
C GLU A 74 -6.73 10.13 18.21
N ILE A 75 -6.65 9.23 17.26
CA ILE A 75 -7.55 8.07 17.08
C ILE A 75 -6.75 6.78 17.03
N GLN A 76 -7.43 5.67 17.20
CA GLN A 76 -6.85 4.33 17.16
C GLN A 76 -7.40 3.58 15.94
N PHE A 77 -6.51 3.19 15.05
CA PHE A 77 -6.85 2.46 13.83
C PHE A 77 -6.48 0.98 13.95
N THR A 78 -7.44 0.09 13.73
CA THR A 78 -7.23 -1.36 13.75
C THR A 78 -7.26 -1.89 12.31
N PRO A 79 -6.11 -2.18 11.67
CA PRO A 79 -6.08 -2.66 10.30
C PRO A 79 -6.82 -3.99 10.16
N ALA A 80 -7.48 -4.19 9.01
CA ALA A 80 -8.20 -5.42 8.72
C ALA A 80 -7.26 -6.62 8.53
N ARG A 81 -6.02 -6.38 8.11
CA ARG A 81 -4.97 -7.40 7.92
C ARG A 81 -3.58 -6.78 7.94
N VAL A 82 -2.57 -7.65 8.07
CA VAL A 82 -1.15 -7.29 8.00
C VAL A 82 -0.51 -7.99 6.81
N ILE A 83 0.18 -7.23 5.96
CA ILE A 83 0.96 -7.75 4.83
C ILE A 83 2.46 -7.69 5.15
N MET A 84 3.19 -8.72 4.80
CA MET A 84 4.63 -8.81 5.08
C MET A 84 5.39 -9.29 3.86
N GLN A 85 6.59 -8.78 3.68
CA GLN A 85 7.62 -9.41 2.86
C GLN A 85 8.56 -10.22 3.77
N ASP A 86 9.42 -11.05 3.20
CA ASP A 86 10.12 -12.08 3.96
C ASP A 86 11.35 -11.58 4.77
N PHE A 87 11.94 -10.42 4.45
CA PHE A 87 13.06 -9.90 5.25
C PHE A 87 12.62 -9.37 6.62
N THR A 88 11.51 -8.63 6.65
CA THR A 88 10.98 -8.01 7.86
C THR A 88 9.90 -8.87 8.52
N GLY A 89 9.20 -9.70 7.76
CA GLY A 89 8.11 -10.52 8.26
C GLY A 89 8.57 -11.79 8.96
N VAL A 90 9.66 -12.45 8.52
CA VAL A 90 10.18 -13.63 9.19
C VAL A 90 10.54 -13.35 10.66
N PRO A 91 11.25 -12.24 11.00
CA PRO A 91 11.46 -11.86 12.40
C PRO A 91 10.18 -11.75 13.21
N CYS A 92 9.11 -11.14 12.68
CA CYS A 92 7.83 -11.06 13.39
C CYS A 92 7.25 -12.44 13.72
N VAL A 93 7.35 -13.40 12.83
CA VAL A 93 6.89 -14.78 13.09
C VAL A 93 7.79 -15.48 14.11
N VAL A 94 9.10 -15.21 14.10
CA VAL A 94 10.04 -15.70 15.12
C VAL A 94 9.66 -15.16 16.51
N ASP A 95 9.31 -13.89 16.61
CA ASP A 95 8.89 -13.28 17.85
C ASP A 95 7.59 -13.92 18.38
N LEU A 96 6.59 -14.17 17.51
CA LEU A 96 5.39 -14.93 17.90
C LEU A 96 5.72 -16.34 18.43
N ALA A 97 6.68 -17.03 17.80
CA ALA A 97 7.14 -18.35 18.27
C ALA A 97 7.80 -18.25 19.65
N THR A 98 8.67 -17.26 19.86
CA THR A 98 9.32 -16.97 21.14
C THR A 98 8.31 -16.60 22.23
N MET A 99 7.26 -15.85 21.88
CA MET A 99 6.15 -15.55 22.81
C MET A 99 5.42 -16.82 23.23
N ARG A 100 5.24 -17.83 22.36
CA ARG A 100 4.67 -19.12 22.72
C ARG A 100 5.55 -19.89 23.74
N GLU A 101 6.87 -19.87 23.51
CA GLU A 101 7.82 -20.48 24.44
C GLU A 101 7.73 -19.79 25.82
N ALA A 102 7.80 -18.47 25.85
CA ALA A 102 7.69 -17.69 27.08
C ALA A 102 6.34 -17.93 27.79
N MET A 103 5.24 -18.02 27.06
CA MET A 103 3.91 -18.32 27.60
C MET A 103 3.91 -19.70 28.28
N GLN A 104 4.52 -20.71 27.65
CA GLN A 104 4.64 -22.06 28.23
C GLN A 104 5.50 -22.05 29.49
N GLU A 105 6.64 -21.35 29.51
CA GLU A 105 7.51 -21.23 30.69
C GLU A 105 6.79 -20.55 31.87
N LEU A 106 5.91 -19.58 31.59
CA LEU A 106 5.07 -18.92 32.59
C LEU A 106 3.87 -19.77 33.05
N GLY A 107 3.69 -20.98 32.48
CA GLY A 107 2.59 -21.88 32.82
C GLY A 107 1.25 -21.49 32.17
N GLY A 108 1.28 -20.64 31.17
CA GLY A 108 0.11 -20.26 30.36
C GLY A 108 -0.08 -21.21 29.17
N ASP A 109 -1.12 -20.93 28.39
CA ASP A 109 -1.47 -21.67 27.19
C ASP A 109 -0.83 -21.00 25.97
N PRO A 110 0.19 -21.63 25.33
CA PRO A 110 0.88 -21.04 24.18
C PRO A 110 -0.01 -20.87 22.95
N GLU A 111 -1.11 -21.61 22.81
CA GLU A 111 -2.02 -21.49 21.68
C GLU A 111 -2.82 -20.18 21.69
N LYS A 112 -2.82 -19.46 22.81
CA LYS A 112 -3.38 -18.10 22.87
C LYS A 112 -2.56 -17.05 22.12
N ILE A 113 -1.30 -17.36 21.82
CA ILE A 113 -0.46 -16.48 20.99
C ILE A 113 -0.74 -16.80 19.52
N ASN A 114 -1.58 -16.01 18.90
CA ASN A 114 -1.99 -16.07 17.49
C ASN A 114 -2.16 -14.67 16.92
N PRO A 115 -2.00 -14.47 15.61
CA PRO A 115 -2.47 -13.27 14.95
C PRO A 115 -3.98 -13.08 15.17
N LEU A 116 -4.37 -11.90 15.62
CA LEU A 116 -5.78 -11.51 15.78
C LEU A 116 -6.36 -10.84 14.54
N ALA A 117 -5.47 -10.42 13.63
CA ALA A 117 -5.78 -9.98 12.27
C ALA A 117 -5.11 -10.94 11.27
N PRO A 118 -5.72 -11.21 10.11
CA PRO A 118 -5.06 -12.00 9.07
C PRO A 118 -3.67 -11.45 8.75
N ALA A 119 -2.67 -12.32 8.85
CA ALA A 119 -1.28 -12.01 8.57
C ALA A 119 -0.83 -12.79 7.32
N GLU A 120 -0.46 -12.08 6.28
CA GLU A 120 -0.14 -12.64 4.97
C GLU A 120 1.29 -12.25 4.58
N MET A 121 2.14 -13.25 4.35
CA MET A 121 3.55 -13.05 3.97
C MET A 121 3.75 -13.49 2.52
N VAL A 122 4.48 -12.68 1.76
CA VAL A 122 4.95 -13.04 0.41
C VAL A 122 6.46 -13.13 0.41
N ILE A 123 6.98 -14.25 -0.10
CA ILE A 123 8.42 -14.47 -0.22
C ILE A 123 8.87 -13.94 -1.58
N ASP A 124 9.54 -12.79 -1.56
CA ASP A 124 9.99 -12.11 -2.78
C ASP A 124 11.32 -11.36 -2.62
N HIS A 125 11.52 -10.65 -1.52
CA HIS A 125 12.67 -9.76 -1.32
C HIS A 125 14.02 -10.51 -1.19
N SER A 126 14.00 -11.72 -0.68
CA SER A 126 15.20 -12.53 -0.52
C SER A 126 15.52 -13.40 -1.74
N VAL A 127 14.64 -13.46 -2.72
CA VAL A 127 14.80 -14.31 -3.92
C VAL A 127 15.93 -13.77 -4.78
N MET A 128 16.90 -14.63 -5.10
CA MET A 128 18.07 -14.28 -5.90
C MET A 128 18.03 -14.98 -7.26
N ILE A 129 18.57 -14.34 -8.27
CA ILE A 129 18.78 -14.93 -9.59
C ILE A 129 20.25 -15.32 -9.71
N ASP A 130 20.54 -16.61 -9.52
CA ASP A 130 21.90 -17.17 -9.65
C ASP A 130 22.18 -17.62 -11.09
N VAL A 131 21.15 -18.01 -11.83
CA VAL A 131 21.23 -18.53 -13.19
C VAL A 131 20.35 -17.67 -14.10
N ALA A 132 20.93 -17.14 -15.18
CA ALA A 132 20.23 -16.32 -16.17
C ALA A 132 20.55 -16.75 -17.60
N GLY A 133 19.75 -16.33 -18.59
CA GLY A 133 19.99 -16.51 -20.00
C GLY A 133 19.88 -17.97 -20.52
N ARG A 134 19.24 -18.87 -19.76
CA ARG A 134 19.04 -20.28 -20.09
C ARG A 134 17.56 -20.65 -19.99
N LEU A 135 17.13 -21.64 -20.75
CA LEU A 135 15.76 -22.14 -20.72
C LEU A 135 15.37 -22.78 -19.38
N ASP A 136 16.34 -23.39 -18.69
CA ASP A 136 16.18 -24.05 -17.38
C ASP A 136 16.48 -23.11 -16.19
N ALA A 137 16.65 -21.79 -16.44
CA ALA A 137 17.05 -20.83 -15.41
C ALA A 137 16.00 -20.73 -14.26
N LEU A 138 14.73 -20.73 -14.59
CA LEU A 138 13.65 -20.65 -13.57
C LEU A 138 13.70 -21.85 -12.62
N GLU A 139 13.75 -23.08 -13.17
CA GLU A 139 13.79 -24.30 -12.40
C GLU A 139 15.01 -24.34 -11.48
N LYS A 140 16.19 -24.00 -12.03
CA LYS A 140 17.45 -23.99 -11.25
C LYS A 140 17.46 -22.94 -10.15
N ASN A 141 16.94 -21.74 -10.42
CA ASN A 141 16.85 -20.72 -9.39
C ASN A 141 15.90 -21.14 -8.26
N MET A 142 14.79 -21.82 -8.57
CA MET A 142 13.89 -22.35 -7.54
C MET A 142 14.54 -23.45 -6.72
N GLU A 143 15.30 -24.37 -7.33
CA GLU A 143 16.05 -25.41 -6.61
C GLU A 143 17.07 -24.79 -5.64
N LEU A 144 17.86 -23.80 -6.11
CA LEU A 144 18.84 -23.10 -5.31
C LEU A 144 18.20 -22.29 -4.17
N GLU A 145 17.06 -21.65 -4.44
CA GLU A 145 16.30 -20.91 -3.43
C GLU A 145 15.84 -21.81 -2.30
N TYR A 146 15.24 -22.97 -2.60
CA TYR A 146 14.79 -23.92 -1.58
C TYR A 146 15.97 -24.60 -0.85
N GLU A 147 17.09 -24.84 -1.52
CA GLU A 147 18.28 -25.38 -0.87
C GLU A 147 18.89 -24.37 0.11
N ARG A 148 19.07 -23.12 -0.34
CA ARG A 148 19.66 -22.02 0.44
C ARG A 148 18.84 -21.68 1.69
N ASN A 149 17.54 -21.64 1.56
CA ASN A 149 16.62 -21.16 2.59
C ASN A 149 15.81 -22.30 3.24
N ARG A 150 16.25 -23.53 3.18
CA ARG A 150 15.52 -24.71 3.66
C ARG A 150 15.01 -24.56 5.09
N GLU A 151 15.86 -24.11 6.01
CA GLU A 151 15.52 -23.94 7.43
C GLU A 151 14.40 -22.90 7.61
N ARG A 152 14.52 -21.76 6.94
CA ARG A 152 13.49 -20.70 6.95
C ARG A 152 12.16 -21.22 6.42
N TYR A 153 12.15 -21.96 5.32
CA TYR A 153 10.91 -22.51 4.77
C TYR A 153 10.29 -23.60 5.62
N GLN A 154 11.09 -24.40 6.30
CA GLN A 154 10.59 -25.36 7.28
C GLN A 154 9.92 -24.64 8.46
N PHE A 155 10.53 -23.57 8.96
CA PHE A 155 9.97 -22.71 10.01
C PHE A 155 8.65 -22.05 9.57
N LEU A 156 8.61 -21.43 8.39
CA LEU A 156 7.39 -20.81 7.87
C LEU A 156 6.27 -21.84 7.61
N ARG A 157 6.62 -23.04 7.15
CA ARG A 157 5.67 -24.14 6.99
C ARG A 157 5.07 -24.57 8.33
N TRP A 158 5.89 -24.67 9.37
CA TRP A 158 5.43 -24.88 10.73
C TRP A 158 4.49 -23.74 11.17
N GLY A 159 4.88 -22.47 10.95
CA GLY A 159 4.09 -21.31 11.32
C GLY A 159 2.68 -21.33 10.74
N GLN A 160 2.52 -21.70 9.47
CA GLN A 160 1.20 -21.82 8.83
C GLN A 160 0.30 -22.92 9.43
N THR A 161 0.87 -23.88 10.15
CA THR A 161 0.11 -24.93 10.84
C THR A 161 -0.09 -24.65 12.32
N ALA A 162 0.80 -23.85 12.91
CA ALA A 162 0.81 -23.51 14.32
C ALA A 162 -0.03 -22.26 14.65
N PHE A 163 -0.07 -21.32 13.73
CA PHE A 163 -0.81 -20.07 13.90
C PHE A 163 -2.08 -20.07 13.04
N ASP A 164 -3.18 -19.65 13.65
CA ASP A 164 -4.40 -19.29 12.93
C ASP A 164 -4.19 -17.98 12.17
N ASP A 165 -4.93 -17.78 11.09
CA ASP A 165 -4.88 -16.53 10.28
C ASP A 165 -3.47 -16.15 9.77
N PHE A 166 -2.52 -17.08 9.69
CA PHE A 166 -1.21 -16.86 9.09
C PHE A 166 -1.04 -17.63 7.77
N LYS A 167 -0.69 -16.92 6.71
CA LYS A 167 -0.48 -17.49 5.37
C LYS A 167 0.83 -17.04 4.77
N VAL A 168 1.46 -17.92 4.00
CA VAL A 168 2.70 -17.64 3.27
C VAL A 168 2.51 -17.94 1.79
N VAL A 169 2.75 -16.95 0.95
CA VAL A 169 2.84 -17.09 -0.51
C VAL A 169 4.28 -17.51 -0.85
N PRO A 170 4.48 -18.63 -1.53
CA PRO A 170 5.81 -19.19 -1.78
C PRO A 170 6.62 -18.34 -2.76
N PRO A 171 7.97 -18.51 -2.79
CA PRO A 171 8.83 -17.82 -3.74
C PRO A 171 8.46 -18.17 -5.19
N GLY A 172 8.73 -17.23 -6.11
CA GLY A 172 8.42 -17.41 -7.54
C GLY A 172 6.98 -17.12 -7.92
N THR A 173 6.12 -16.71 -6.98
CA THR A 173 4.72 -16.32 -7.24
C THR A 173 4.62 -14.89 -7.77
N GLY A 174 5.42 -13.97 -7.24
CA GLY A 174 5.43 -12.57 -7.64
C GLY A 174 5.94 -11.65 -6.53
N ILE A 175 5.96 -10.35 -6.82
CA ILE A 175 6.34 -9.30 -5.88
C ILE A 175 5.20 -9.05 -4.90
N VAL A 176 5.50 -8.86 -3.61
CA VAL A 176 4.51 -8.74 -2.53
C VAL A 176 3.37 -7.76 -2.85
N HIS A 177 3.67 -6.58 -3.36
CA HIS A 177 2.63 -5.56 -3.60
C HIS A 177 1.77 -5.89 -4.82
N GLN A 178 2.33 -6.54 -5.84
CA GLN A 178 1.57 -7.04 -6.99
C GLN A 178 0.68 -8.21 -6.58
N VAL A 179 1.22 -9.20 -5.86
CA VAL A 179 0.43 -10.31 -5.30
C VAL A 179 -0.67 -9.77 -4.38
N ASN A 180 -0.39 -8.70 -3.63
CA ASN A 180 -1.38 -8.06 -2.78
C ASN A 180 -2.57 -7.54 -3.60
N ILE A 181 -2.36 -6.70 -4.60
CA ILE A 181 -3.46 -6.14 -5.40
C ILE A 181 -4.14 -7.17 -6.29
N GLU A 182 -3.41 -8.17 -6.77
CA GLU A 182 -3.93 -9.17 -7.71
C GLU A 182 -4.65 -10.33 -7.01
N TYR A 183 -4.32 -10.64 -5.75
CA TYR A 183 -4.80 -11.84 -5.09
C TYR A 183 -5.21 -11.63 -3.62
N LEU A 184 -4.40 -10.98 -2.78
CA LEU A 184 -4.65 -10.92 -1.33
C LEU A 184 -5.66 -9.84 -0.93
N ALA A 185 -5.65 -8.68 -1.56
CA ALA A 185 -6.58 -7.60 -1.24
C ALA A 185 -8.00 -7.96 -1.67
N ARG A 186 -8.95 -7.74 -0.76
CA ARG A 186 -10.36 -8.08 -0.95
C ARG A 186 -11.23 -6.88 -1.28
N THR A 187 -10.72 -5.65 -1.07
CA THR A 187 -11.42 -4.36 -1.16
C THR A 187 -12.55 -4.24 -0.15
N VAL A 188 -13.38 -5.26 0.00
CA VAL A 188 -14.31 -5.45 1.12
C VAL A 188 -14.02 -6.80 1.76
N MET A 189 -13.67 -6.78 3.03
CA MET A 189 -13.42 -7.97 3.85
C MET A 189 -14.72 -8.56 4.35
N THR A 190 -14.71 -9.89 4.51
CA THR A 190 -15.78 -10.60 5.21
C THR A 190 -15.19 -11.44 6.34
N ARG A 191 -15.86 -11.45 7.48
CA ARG A 191 -15.47 -12.28 8.63
C ARG A 191 -16.72 -12.72 9.40
N GLU A 192 -16.76 -13.98 9.78
CA GLU A 192 -17.76 -14.47 10.71
C GLU A 192 -17.41 -14.03 12.13
N VAL A 193 -18.32 -13.34 12.80
CA VAL A 193 -18.17 -12.87 14.16
C VAL A 193 -19.45 -13.22 14.92
N ASP A 194 -19.35 -14.03 15.95
CA ASP A 194 -20.48 -14.49 16.76
C ASP A 194 -21.62 -15.13 15.93
N GLY A 195 -21.27 -15.83 14.86
CA GLY A 195 -22.22 -16.51 13.96
C GLY A 195 -22.88 -15.58 12.92
N VAL A 196 -22.46 -14.33 12.82
CA VAL A 196 -22.93 -13.36 11.84
C VAL A 196 -21.81 -13.03 10.84
N LEU A 197 -22.12 -13.05 9.56
CA LEU A 197 -21.17 -12.67 8.51
C LEU A 197 -21.10 -11.14 8.41
N ARG A 198 -19.97 -10.57 8.80
CA ARG A 198 -19.74 -9.13 8.80
C ARG A 198 -18.95 -8.72 7.58
N ALA A 199 -19.34 -7.63 6.90
CA ALA A 199 -18.62 -7.00 5.83
C ALA A 199 -18.10 -5.61 6.23
N TYR A 200 -16.85 -5.30 5.86
CA TYR A 200 -16.19 -4.04 6.21
C TYR A 200 -15.06 -3.72 5.21
N PRO A 201 -14.59 -2.45 5.10
CA PRO A 201 -13.52 -2.10 4.18
C PRO A 201 -12.24 -2.89 4.44
N ASP A 202 -11.60 -3.40 3.40
CA ASP A 202 -10.24 -3.88 3.50
C ASP A 202 -9.31 -2.71 3.83
N SER A 203 -8.42 -2.95 4.78
CA SER A 203 -7.35 -2.02 5.14
C SER A 203 -6.14 -2.79 5.62
N CYS A 204 -4.94 -2.32 5.33
CA CYS A 204 -3.75 -3.05 5.73
C CYS A 204 -2.61 -2.15 6.18
N VAL A 205 -1.85 -2.64 7.14
CA VAL A 205 -0.48 -2.17 7.38
C VAL A 205 0.50 -3.22 6.87
N GLY A 206 1.67 -2.78 6.43
CA GLY A 206 2.66 -3.71 5.91
C GLY A 206 4.06 -3.38 6.37
N THR A 207 4.91 -4.40 6.43
CA THR A 207 6.32 -4.25 6.82
C THR A 207 7.20 -3.64 5.72
N ASP A 208 6.58 -3.09 4.68
CA ASP A 208 7.23 -2.45 3.55
C ASP A 208 6.57 -1.11 3.21
N SER A 209 7.38 -0.09 2.89
CA SER A 209 6.88 1.27 2.61
C SER A 209 5.96 1.32 1.39
N HIS A 210 6.15 0.44 0.40
CA HIS A 210 5.33 0.37 -0.81
C HIS A 210 4.03 -0.43 -0.66
N THR A 211 3.64 -0.78 0.58
CA THR A 211 2.29 -1.30 0.91
C THR A 211 1.20 -0.38 0.37
N THR A 212 1.49 0.91 0.24
CA THR A 212 0.61 1.92 -0.37
C THR A 212 0.18 1.62 -1.81
N MET A 213 0.80 0.67 -2.50
CA MET A 213 0.33 0.21 -3.82
C MET A 213 -1.13 -0.27 -3.79
N VAL A 214 -1.59 -0.80 -2.66
CA VAL A 214 -2.98 -1.26 -2.47
C VAL A 214 -4.01 -0.13 -2.54
N ASN A 215 -3.59 1.12 -2.34
CA ASN A 215 -4.47 2.28 -2.41
C ASN A 215 -5.12 2.46 -3.79
N GLY A 216 -4.51 1.90 -4.84
CA GLY A 216 -5.08 1.86 -6.18
C GLY A 216 -6.40 1.10 -6.28
N LEU A 217 -6.64 0.12 -5.39
CA LEU A 217 -7.91 -0.63 -5.28
C LEU A 217 -8.97 0.04 -4.40
N GLY A 218 -8.69 1.22 -3.86
CA GLY A 218 -9.55 1.85 -2.85
C GLY A 218 -9.40 1.24 -1.45
N VAL A 219 -8.33 0.49 -1.22
CA VAL A 219 -7.97 -0.08 0.07
C VAL A 219 -7.04 0.87 0.82
N LEU A 220 -7.41 1.24 2.03
CA LEU A 220 -6.56 2.08 2.87
C LEU A 220 -5.40 1.26 3.42
N GLY A 221 -4.17 1.65 3.10
CA GLY A 221 -3.00 0.92 3.57
C GLY A 221 -1.71 1.72 3.46
N TRP A 222 -0.78 1.45 4.37
CA TRP A 222 0.56 2.07 4.39
C TRP A 222 1.60 1.17 5.05
N GLY A 223 2.87 1.53 4.88
CA GLY A 223 4.00 0.85 5.49
C GLY A 223 4.20 1.26 6.95
N VAL A 224 4.56 0.29 7.78
CA VAL A 224 4.91 0.44 9.20
C VAL A 224 6.21 -0.29 9.51
N GLY A 225 6.80 -0.03 10.66
CA GLY A 225 7.94 -0.81 11.15
C GLY A 225 7.55 -2.26 11.52
N GLY A 226 8.53 -3.16 11.57
CA GLY A 226 8.29 -4.57 11.93
C GLY A 226 7.60 -4.73 13.29
N ILE A 227 8.03 -3.99 14.31
CA ILE A 227 7.44 -4.01 15.66
C ILE A 227 5.98 -3.50 15.63
N GLU A 228 5.68 -2.49 14.83
CA GLU A 228 4.30 -1.97 14.68
C GLU A 228 3.40 -2.99 13.97
N ALA A 229 3.92 -3.67 12.95
CA ALA A 229 3.19 -4.75 12.28
C ALA A 229 2.90 -5.92 13.23
N GLU A 230 3.88 -6.29 14.07
CA GLU A 230 3.72 -7.33 15.10
C GLU A 230 2.67 -6.91 16.15
N ALA A 231 2.72 -5.66 16.62
CA ALA A 231 1.73 -5.12 17.53
C ALA A 231 0.32 -5.17 16.92
N ALA A 232 0.19 -4.80 15.64
CA ALA A 232 -1.08 -4.88 14.91
C ALA A 232 -1.57 -6.33 14.76
N MET A 233 -0.68 -7.29 14.48
CA MET A 233 -1.04 -8.72 14.47
C MET A 233 -1.57 -9.20 15.83
N LEU A 234 -1.03 -8.68 16.92
CA LEU A 234 -1.46 -9.00 18.29
C LEU A 234 -2.69 -8.17 18.76
N GLY A 235 -3.33 -7.46 17.84
CA GLY A 235 -4.56 -6.72 18.09
C GLY A 235 -4.37 -5.36 18.75
N GLN A 236 -3.15 -4.83 18.80
CA GLN A 236 -2.93 -3.44 19.21
C GLN A 236 -3.28 -2.51 18.05
N PRO A 237 -4.13 -1.50 18.29
CA PRO A 237 -4.44 -0.53 17.26
C PRO A 237 -3.23 0.40 16.99
N VAL A 238 -3.15 0.92 15.78
CA VAL A 238 -2.18 1.94 15.38
C VAL A 238 -2.70 3.31 15.81
N SER A 239 -1.94 3.99 16.66
CA SER A 239 -2.26 5.35 17.08
C SER A 239 -1.90 6.35 16.00
N MET A 240 -2.80 7.28 15.68
CA MET A 240 -2.57 8.33 14.71
C MET A 240 -3.43 9.57 15.00
N LEU A 241 -2.92 10.75 14.63
CA LEU A 241 -3.76 11.95 14.57
C LEU A 241 -4.75 11.84 13.39
N ILE A 242 -5.95 12.38 13.54
CA ILE A 242 -6.86 12.54 12.40
C ILE A 242 -6.13 13.37 11.34
N PRO A 243 -5.88 12.79 10.13
CA PRO A 243 -4.96 13.39 9.18
C PRO A 243 -5.57 14.57 8.42
N ARG A 244 -4.70 15.44 7.90
CA ARG A 244 -5.07 16.35 6.81
C ARG A 244 -5.16 15.54 5.51
N VAL A 245 -6.08 15.92 4.65
CA VAL A 245 -6.29 15.27 3.36
C VAL A 245 -6.07 16.26 2.22
N VAL A 246 -5.18 15.90 1.29
CA VAL A 246 -4.95 16.64 0.04
C VAL A 246 -5.84 16.04 -1.04
N GLY A 247 -6.77 16.81 -1.57
CA GLY A 247 -7.54 16.41 -2.73
C GLY A 247 -6.73 16.67 -4.01
N PHE A 248 -6.49 15.61 -4.80
CA PHE A 248 -5.80 15.69 -6.08
C PHE A 248 -6.78 15.44 -7.22
N LYS A 249 -7.19 16.51 -7.89
CA LYS A 249 -8.15 16.44 -8.98
C LYS A 249 -7.48 16.00 -10.28
N LEU A 250 -8.05 15.00 -10.93
CA LEU A 250 -7.64 14.56 -12.25
C LEU A 250 -8.71 14.95 -13.28
N THR A 251 -8.28 15.59 -14.36
CA THR A 251 -9.12 15.97 -15.50
C THR A 251 -8.48 15.55 -16.82
N GLY A 252 -9.25 15.57 -17.91
CA GLY A 252 -8.74 15.22 -19.23
C GLY A 252 -8.34 13.77 -19.40
N GLU A 253 -7.64 13.50 -20.50
CA GLU A 253 -7.21 12.15 -20.91
C GLU A 253 -5.71 12.11 -21.15
N ILE A 254 -5.08 10.94 -20.91
CA ILE A 254 -3.64 10.75 -21.12
C ILE A 254 -3.35 10.79 -22.63
N PRO A 255 -2.43 11.65 -23.11
CA PRO A 255 -2.09 11.71 -24.52
C PRO A 255 -1.49 10.39 -25.03
N PRO A 256 -1.71 10.01 -26.30
CA PRO A 256 -1.14 8.77 -26.87
C PRO A 256 0.39 8.70 -26.84
N ALA A 257 1.08 9.84 -26.73
CA ALA A 257 2.53 9.92 -26.65
C ALA A 257 3.08 9.77 -25.22
N ALA A 258 2.21 9.87 -24.21
CA ALA A 258 2.58 9.70 -22.80
C ALA A 258 2.29 8.28 -22.32
N THR A 259 3.13 7.82 -21.41
CA THR A 259 2.99 6.51 -20.77
C THR A 259 2.46 6.66 -19.34
N ALA A 260 2.06 5.54 -18.74
CA ALA A 260 1.73 5.50 -17.31
C ALA A 260 2.84 6.07 -16.43
N THR A 261 4.10 5.77 -16.76
CA THR A 261 5.26 6.26 -16.02
C THR A 261 5.36 7.79 -16.05
N ASP A 262 5.03 8.43 -17.17
CA ASP A 262 5.05 9.90 -17.29
C ASP A 262 4.02 10.54 -16.35
N VAL A 263 2.83 9.96 -16.25
CA VAL A 263 1.78 10.38 -15.30
C VAL A 263 2.27 10.21 -13.86
N VAL A 264 2.81 9.04 -13.53
CA VAL A 264 3.32 8.72 -12.18
C VAL A 264 4.41 9.72 -11.77
N LEU A 265 5.38 9.97 -12.63
CA LEU A 265 6.47 10.92 -12.35
C LEU A 265 5.96 12.35 -12.19
N THR A 266 5.00 12.78 -13.01
CA THR A 266 4.39 14.11 -12.92
C THR A 266 3.67 14.29 -11.58
N ILE A 267 2.82 13.34 -11.19
CA ILE A 267 2.10 13.38 -9.90
C ILE A 267 3.08 13.35 -8.73
N THR A 268 4.12 12.50 -8.81
CA THR A 268 5.14 12.39 -7.76
C THR A 268 5.88 13.70 -7.55
N GLU A 269 6.30 14.37 -8.63
CA GLU A 269 6.93 15.69 -8.57
C GLU A 269 5.99 16.73 -7.94
N MET A 270 4.74 16.82 -8.42
CA MET A 270 3.76 17.79 -7.93
C MET A 270 3.49 17.62 -6.42
N LEU A 271 3.24 16.40 -5.97
CA LEU A 271 2.99 16.12 -4.55
C LEU A 271 4.22 16.36 -3.68
N ARG A 272 5.42 16.05 -4.19
CA ARG A 272 6.67 16.34 -3.48
C ARG A 272 6.90 17.82 -3.31
N GLN A 273 6.67 18.61 -4.37
CA GLN A 273 6.80 20.06 -4.33
C GLN A 273 5.73 20.72 -3.43
N HIS A 274 4.52 20.18 -3.43
CA HIS A 274 3.42 20.64 -2.58
C HIS A 274 3.69 20.40 -1.08
N GLY A 275 4.42 19.34 -0.75
CA GLY A 275 4.69 18.98 0.63
C GLY A 275 3.60 18.11 1.26
N ALA A 276 3.43 16.91 0.73
CA ALA A 276 2.43 15.93 1.18
C ALA A 276 2.87 15.10 2.41
N VAL A 277 3.99 15.42 3.05
CA VAL A 277 4.55 14.64 4.17
C VAL A 277 3.56 14.53 5.33
N GLY A 278 3.26 13.30 5.74
CA GLY A 278 2.36 13.00 6.85
C GLY A 278 0.88 13.27 6.59
N LYS A 279 0.51 13.61 5.35
CA LYS A 279 -0.87 13.81 4.92
C LYS A 279 -1.40 12.59 4.18
N PHE A 280 -2.72 12.47 4.08
CA PHE A 280 -3.37 11.58 3.13
C PHE A 280 -3.56 12.33 1.81
N VAL A 281 -3.53 11.61 0.70
CA VAL A 281 -3.85 12.10 -0.63
C VAL A 281 -5.04 11.31 -1.16
N GLU A 282 -6.04 12.00 -1.71
CA GLU A 282 -7.17 11.38 -2.39
C GLU A 282 -7.29 11.87 -3.82
N PHE A 283 -7.40 10.94 -4.75
CA PHE A 283 -7.64 11.27 -6.15
C PHE A 283 -9.14 11.36 -6.42
N TYR A 284 -9.56 12.40 -7.13
CA TYR A 284 -10.95 12.65 -7.49
C TYR A 284 -11.09 13.33 -8.85
N GLY A 285 -12.31 13.56 -9.30
CA GLY A 285 -12.59 14.19 -10.59
C GLY A 285 -12.84 13.20 -11.72
N GLU A 286 -13.22 13.70 -12.87
CA GLU A 286 -13.62 12.89 -14.03
C GLU A 286 -12.46 12.09 -14.64
N GLY A 287 -11.23 12.59 -14.51
CA GLY A 287 -10.02 11.93 -15.01
C GLY A 287 -9.65 10.64 -14.26
N VAL A 288 -10.21 10.40 -13.07
CA VAL A 288 -9.93 9.17 -12.30
C VAL A 288 -10.28 7.93 -13.13
N SER A 289 -11.44 7.90 -13.78
CA SER A 289 -11.90 6.76 -14.59
C SER A 289 -11.04 6.54 -15.85
N GLN A 290 -10.24 7.52 -16.26
CA GLN A 290 -9.30 7.40 -17.39
C GLN A 290 -7.97 6.73 -17.00
N VAL A 291 -7.71 6.57 -15.71
CA VAL A 291 -6.48 5.94 -15.22
C VAL A 291 -6.74 4.44 -14.96
N PRO A 292 -6.14 3.54 -15.74
CA PRO A 292 -6.24 2.09 -15.50
C PRO A 292 -5.77 1.73 -14.09
N LEU A 293 -6.35 0.70 -13.48
CA LEU A 293 -6.06 0.36 -12.09
C LEU A 293 -4.59 0.09 -11.81
N ALA A 294 -3.89 -0.62 -12.69
CA ALA A 294 -2.46 -0.87 -12.54
C ALA A 294 -1.65 0.44 -12.44
N ASN A 295 -2.09 1.50 -13.14
CA ASN A 295 -1.47 2.81 -13.07
C ASN A 295 -1.81 3.52 -11.76
N ARG A 296 -3.07 3.41 -11.28
CA ARG A 296 -3.46 3.91 -9.94
C ARG A 296 -2.60 3.27 -8.85
N ALA A 297 -2.39 1.95 -8.94
CA ALA A 297 -1.55 1.20 -8.04
C ALA A 297 -0.10 1.70 -8.07
N THR A 298 0.45 1.99 -9.26
CA THR A 298 1.79 2.55 -9.41
C THR A 298 1.90 3.95 -8.81
N ILE A 299 0.87 4.79 -8.96
CA ILE A 299 0.81 6.12 -8.31
C ILE A 299 0.80 5.97 -6.79
N GLY A 300 -0.07 5.11 -6.24
CA GLY A 300 -0.12 4.82 -4.82
C GLY A 300 1.20 4.27 -4.27
N ASN A 301 1.89 3.43 -5.05
CA ASN A 301 3.20 2.88 -4.73
C ASN A 301 4.26 3.97 -4.47
N MET A 302 4.14 5.13 -5.11
CA MET A 302 5.08 6.25 -4.99
C MET A 302 4.81 7.15 -3.78
N SER A 303 3.89 6.80 -2.89
CA SER A 303 3.62 7.57 -1.65
C SER A 303 4.87 7.83 -0.81
N PRO A 304 5.79 6.87 -0.61
CA PRO A 304 7.05 7.12 0.10
C PRO A 304 7.92 8.19 -0.57
N GLU A 305 7.95 8.25 -1.90
CA GLU A 305 8.76 9.19 -2.66
C GLU A 305 8.27 10.62 -2.54
N PHE A 306 6.96 10.85 -2.54
CA PHE A 306 6.41 12.18 -2.28
C PHE A 306 6.07 12.43 -0.81
N GLY A 307 6.17 11.41 0.04
CA GLY A 307 6.15 11.52 1.50
C GLY A 307 4.76 11.48 2.14
N SER A 308 3.69 11.15 1.42
CA SER A 308 2.38 10.98 2.03
C SER A 308 2.27 9.64 2.78
N THR A 309 1.36 9.56 3.73
CA THR A 309 1.05 8.30 4.42
C THR A 309 0.36 7.32 3.47
N CYS A 310 -0.58 7.81 2.67
CA CYS A 310 -1.26 7.05 1.62
C CYS A 310 -1.67 7.97 0.46
N ALA A 311 -1.96 7.38 -0.71
CA ALA A 311 -2.50 8.07 -1.87
C ALA A 311 -3.58 7.20 -2.51
N ILE A 312 -4.83 7.39 -2.08
CA ILE A 312 -5.94 6.48 -2.34
C ILE A 312 -6.81 6.94 -3.50
N PHE A 313 -7.25 5.97 -4.29
CA PHE A 313 -8.26 6.14 -5.33
C PHE A 313 -9.63 5.66 -4.82
N PRO A 314 -10.73 6.26 -5.26
CA PRO A 314 -12.06 5.74 -4.97
C PRO A 314 -12.31 4.42 -5.71
N ILE A 315 -13.28 3.64 -5.22
CA ILE A 315 -13.75 2.42 -5.85
C ILE A 315 -14.69 2.80 -7.00
N ASP A 316 -14.49 2.21 -8.18
CA ASP A 316 -15.32 2.43 -9.38
C ASP A 316 -15.39 1.16 -10.25
N ASP A 317 -16.00 1.28 -11.43
CA ASP A 317 -16.10 0.17 -12.39
C ASP A 317 -14.71 -0.36 -12.81
N VAL A 318 -13.70 0.52 -12.92
CA VAL A 318 -12.32 0.12 -13.26
C VAL A 318 -11.73 -0.78 -12.17
N THR A 319 -12.08 -0.51 -10.90
CA THR A 319 -11.68 -1.37 -9.76
C THR A 319 -12.33 -2.75 -9.87
N VAL A 320 -13.63 -2.80 -10.13
CA VAL A 320 -14.38 -4.07 -10.26
C VAL A 320 -13.89 -4.89 -11.46
N ASP A 321 -13.65 -4.25 -12.59
CA ASP A 321 -13.11 -4.92 -13.79
C ASP A 321 -11.71 -5.49 -13.55
N TYR A 322 -10.84 -4.79 -12.84
CA TYR A 322 -9.54 -5.31 -12.47
C TYR A 322 -9.64 -6.51 -11.51
N MET A 323 -10.52 -6.44 -10.53
CA MET A 323 -10.77 -7.55 -9.62
C MET A 323 -11.31 -8.77 -10.35
N ARG A 324 -12.19 -8.59 -11.36
CA ARG A 324 -12.69 -9.66 -12.23
C ARG A 324 -11.55 -10.26 -13.07
N LEU A 325 -10.72 -9.41 -13.67
CA LEU A 325 -9.55 -9.83 -14.46
C LEU A 325 -8.57 -10.68 -13.63
N THR A 326 -8.42 -10.36 -12.37
CA THR A 326 -7.50 -11.04 -11.43
C THR A 326 -8.16 -12.19 -10.67
N GLY A 327 -9.38 -12.59 -11.06
CA GLY A 327 -10.02 -13.84 -10.66
C GLY A 327 -10.79 -13.80 -9.34
N ARG A 328 -11.23 -12.62 -8.87
CA ARG A 328 -12.21 -12.54 -7.78
C ARG A 328 -13.55 -13.07 -8.25
N THR A 329 -14.31 -13.71 -7.35
CA THR A 329 -15.61 -14.29 -7.69
C THR A 329 -16.67 -13.21 -7.91
N GLU A 330 -17.70 -13.51 -8.69
CA GLU A 330 -18.79 -12.55 -8.95
C GLU A 330 -19.50 -12.16 -7.65
N GLU A 331 -19.64 -13.07 -6.69
CA GLU A 331 -20.22 -12.76 -5.36
C GLU A 331 -19.39 -11.70 -4.63
N GLN A 332 -18.05 -11.78 -4.73
CA GLN A 332 -17.18 -10.76 -4.11
C GLN A 332 -17.28 -9.42 -4.85
N LEU A 333 -17.39 -9.43 -6.18
CA LEU A 333 -17.54 -8.21 -6.99
C LEU A 333 -18.87 -7.51 -6.68
N GLU A 334 -19.96 -8.26 -6.60
CA GLU A 334 -21.29 -7.74 -6.23
C GLU A 334 -21.26 -7.14 -4.80
N LEU A 335 -20.58 -7.82 -3.87
CA LEU A 335 -20.43 -7.30 -2.49
C LEU A 335 -19.63 -5.99 -2.48
N VAL A 336 -18.52 -5.91 -3.20
CA VAL A 336 -17.68 -4.69 -3.26
C VAL A 336 -18.49 -3.52 -3.81
N GLU A 337 -19.20 -3.72 -4.92
CA GLU A 337 -20.03 -2.68 -5.53
C GLU A 337 -21.16 -2.22 -4.59
N ALA A 338 -21.93 -3.17 -4.06
CA ALA A 338 -23.05 -2.88 -3.17
C ALA A 338 -22.60 -2.17 -1.89
N TYR A 339 -21.53 -2.67 -1.27
CA TYR A 339 -20.96 -2.10 -0.05
C TYR A 339 -20.42 -0.68 -0.29
N ALA A 340 -19.62 -0.50 -1.36
CA ALA A 340 -19.05 0.80 -1.67
C ALA A 340 -20.12 1.86 -1.95
N LYS A 341 -21.19 1.49 -2.67
CA LYS A 341 -22.34 2.37 -2.92
C LYS A 341 -23.11 2.68 -1.63
N ARG A 342 -23.34 1.67 -0.78
CA ARG A 342 -24.04 1.84 0.49
C ARG A 342 -23.31 2.76 1.45
N GLN A 343 -21.98 2.70 1.50
CA GLN A 343 -21.12 3.49 2.39
C GLN A 343 -20.65 4.81 1.78
N GLY A 344 -21.03 5.12 0.54
CA GLY A 344 -20.56 6.33 -0.15
C GLY A 344 -19.06 6.34 -0.40
N LEU A 345 -18.47 5.16 -0.68
CA LEU A 345 -17.08 4.93 -1.09
C LEU A 345 -16.95 4.75 -2.60
N TRP A 346 -18.09 4.65 -3.32
CA TRP A 346 -18.12 4.57 -4.78
C TRP A 346 -17.82 5.92 -5.41
N HIS A 347 -17.00 5.94 -6.45
CA HIS A 347 -16.62 7.16 -7.16
C HIS A 347 -17.85 7.87 -7.76
N ASP A 348 -18.00 9.12 -7.41
CA ASP A 348 -18.98 10.04 -8.00
C ASP A 348 -18.25 11.32 -8.42
N PRO A 349 -17.97 11.50 -9.72
CA PRO A 349 -17.24 12.68 -10.21
C PRO A 349 -18.00 14.00 -10.02
N SER A 350 -19.32 13.93 -9.77
CA SER A 350 -20.16 15.12 -9.53
C SER A 350 -20.16 15.56 -8.06
N LYS A 351 -19.66 14.71 -7.15
CA LYS A 351 -19.66 15.00 -5.72
C LYS A 351 -18.45 15.84 -5.36
N GLU A 352 -18.70 17.03 -4.87
CA GLU A 352 -17.67 17.88 -4.28
C GLU A 352 -17.49 17.51 -2.81
N VAL A 353 -16.26 17.14 -2.46
CA VAL A 353 -15.79 16.86 -1.10
C VAL A 353 -14.84 17.98 -0.71
N GLU A 354 -14.93 18.44 0.54
CA GLU A 354 -13.98 19.41 1.06
C GLU A 354 -12.69 18.70 1.50
N TYR A 355 -11.55 19.25 1.08
CA TYR A 355 -10.23 18.79 1.43
C TYR A 355 -9.44 19.87 2.16
N SER A 356 -8.43 19.49 2.91
CA SER A 356 -7.52 20.44 3.58
C SER A 356 -6.74 21.30 2.59
N GLU A 357 -6.38 20.71 1.47
CA GLU A 357 -5.56 21.32 0.42
C GLU A 357 -5.97 20.72 -0.93
N TYR A 358 -5.70 21.45 -2.01
CA TYR A 358 -6.12 21.05 -3.36
C TYR A 358 -4.96 21.11 -4.34
N LEU A 359 -4.86 20.09 -5.19
CA LEU A 359 -4.05 20.06 -6.40
C LEU A 359 -4.93 19.64 -7.58
N GLU A 360 -4.53 20.03 -8.79
CA GLU A 360 -5.20 19.63 -10.02
C GLU A 360 -4.18 19.34 -11.12
N LEU A 361 -4.42 18.26 -11.86
CA LEU A 361 -3.66 17.88 -13.05
C LEU A 361 -4.62 17.58 -14.20
N ASP A 362 -4.48 18.33 -15.28
CA ASP A 362 -5.03 17.96 -16.57
C ASP A 362 -4.11 16.92 -17.22
N LEU A 363 -4.57 15.67 -17.30
CA LEU A 363 -3.82 14.55 -17.85
C LEU A 363 -3.35 14.80 -19.28
N SER A 364 -4.05 15.65 -20.05
CA SER A 364 -3.69 16.01 -21.42
C SER A 364 -2.38 16.80 -21.53
N THR A 365 -1.92 17.37 -20.42
CA THR A 365 -0.68 18.15 -20.34
C THR A 365 0.56 17.28 -20.05
N VAL A 366 0.38 16.01 -19.74
CA VAL A 366 1.47 15.11 -19.43
C VAL A 366 2.33 14.85 -20.66
N VAL A 367 3.63 14.97 -20.49
CA VAL A 367 4.62 14.79 -21.55
C VAL A 367 5.63 13.70 -21.20
N PRO A 368 6.23 13.03 -22.20
CA PRO A 368 7.27 12.04 -21.96
C PRO A 368 8.38 12.57 -21.05
N SER A 369 8.70 11.82 -20.02
CA SER A 369 9.58 12.22 -18.94
C SER A 369 10.49 11.07 -18.50
N ILE A 370 11.61 11.41 -17.88
CA ILE A 370 12.48 10.50 -17.14
C ILE A 370 12.64 11.03 -15.72
N ALA A 371 13.24 10.26 -14.85
CA ALA A 371 13.58 10.70 -13.49
C ALA A 371 15.04 10.45 -13.19
N GLY A 372 15.59 11.24 -12.29
CA GLY A 372 16.95 11.09 -11.80
C GLY A 372 17.74 12.41 -11.84
N PRO A 373 19.05 12.30 -11.53
CA PRO A 373 19.82 11.04 -11.40
C PRO A 373 19.64 10.32 -10.06
N LYS A 374 19.02 10.94 -9.04
CA LYS A 374 19.00 10.38 -7.69
C LYS A 374 17.65 9.77 -7.29
N ARG A 375 16.54 10.44 -7.60
CA ARG A 375 15.23 10.11 -7.02
C ARG A 375 14.11 10.15 -8.06
N PRO A 376 13.05 9.36 -7.90
CA PRO A 376 11.90 9.38 -8.82
C PRO A 376 11.19 10.73 -8.91
N GLN A 377 11.16 11.50 -7.83
CA GLN A 377 10.56 12.85 -7.82
C GLN A 377 11.40 13.92 -8.56
N ASP A 378 12.63 13.61 -8.93
CA ASP A 378 13.48 14.48 -9.75
C ASP A 378 13.12 14.26 -11.24
N ARG A 379 11.90 14.65 -11.64
CA ARG A 379 11.41 14.48 -13.00
C ARG A 379 12.11 15.42 -14.00
N ILE A 380 12.43 14.90 -15.16
CA ILE A 380 13.04 15.63 -16.26
C ILE A 380 12.20 15.36 -17.50
N VAL A 381 11.73 16.42 -18.16
CA VAL A 381 11.08 16.29 -19.47
C VAL A 381 12.07 15.72 -20.48
N LEU A 382 11.67 14.71 -21.25
CA LEU A 382 12.56 13.93 -22.12
C LEU A 382 13.37 14.82 -23.10
N THR A 383 12.77 15.92 -23.56
CA THR A 383 13.45 16.88 -24.44
C THR A 383 14.61 17.62 -23.77
N GLU A 384 14.63 17.69 -22.44
CA GLU A 384 15.65 18.37 -21.63
C GLU A 384 16.70 17.39 -21.06
N ALA A 385 16.52 16.09 -21.26
CA ALA A 385 17.36 15.03 -20.68
C ALA A 385 18.85 15.20 -20.99
N LYS A 386 19.20 15.64 -22.21
CA LYS A 386 20.60 15.82 -22.65
C LYS A 386 21.28 16.96 -21.89
N GLU A 387 20.61 18.07 -21.73
CA GLU A 387 21.13 19.26 -21.04
C GLU A 387 21.23 18.97 -19.53
N SER A 388 20.20 18.40 -18.93
CA SER A 388 20.18 17.97 -17.52
C SER A 388 21.31 16.98 -17.22
N PHE A 389 21.54 15.99 -18.11
CA PHE A 389 22.65 15.05 -17.93
C PHE A 389 24.00 15.76 -17.93
N ARG A 390 24.23 16.71 -18.85
CA ARG A 390 25.46 17.47 -18.91
C ARG A 390 25.73 18.29 -17.66
N GLU A 391 24.69 18.87 -17.07
CA GLU A 391 24.79 19.65 -15.84
C GLU A 391 25.19 18.78 -14.64
N VAL A 392 24.64 17.58 -14.53
CA VAL A 392 24.89 16.71 -13.38
C VAL A 392 26.16 15.85 -13.52
N LEU A 393 26.60 15.58 -14.75
CA LEU A 393 27.76 14.72 -15.04
C LEU A 393 29.04 15.10 -14.25
N PRO A 394 29.43 16.39 -14.11
CA PRO A 394 30.60 16.74 -13.31
C PRO A 394 30.54 16.32 -11.86
N SER A 395 29.34 16.23 -11.29
CA SER A 395 29.15 15.82 -9.87
C SER A 395 29.38 14.31 -9.66
N TYR A 396 29.33 13.52 -10.75
CA TYR A 396 29.57 12.08 -10.75
C TYR A 396 30.95 11.68 -11.29
N ALA A 397 31.65 12.60 -11.95
CA ALA A 397 33.00 12.38 -12.43
C ALA A 397 34.00 12.45 -11.28
N THR A 398 34.25 11.34 -10.62
CA THR A 398 35.27 11.24 -9.57
C THR A 398 36.62 11.08 -10.19
N GLY A 399 37.43 12.16 -10.16
CA GLY A 399 38.90 12.10 -10.25
C GLY A 399 39.55 11.93 -11.63
N HIS A 400 38.84 11.72 -12.71
CA HIS A 400 39.37 11.76 -14.06
C HIS A 400 38.65 12.85 -14.88
N PRO A 401 39.39 13.85 -15.41
CA PRO A 401 38.79 14.75 -16.37
C PRO A 401 38.41 13.92 -17.61
N VAL A 402 37.09 13.83 -17.88
CA VAL A 402 36.62 13.27 -19.15
C VAL A 402 37.15 14.20 -20.24
N PRO A 403 38.03 13.75 -21.16
CA PRO A 403 38.48 14.58 -22.27
C PRO A 403 37.25 14.89 -23.11
N GLY A 404 36.72 16.10 -22.98
CA GLY A 404 35.71 16.60 -23.89
C GLY A 404 36.34 16.81 -25.26
N ASN A 405 36.15 15.90 -26.18
CA ASN A 405 36.31 16.23 -27.59
C ASN A 405 35.14 17.15 -27.95
N GLY A 406 35.46 18.34 -28.45
CA GLY A 406 34.47 19.36 -28.79
C GLY A 406 33.50 18.97 -29.94
N ASP A 407 33.49 17.73 -30.38
CA ASP A 407 32.62 17.14 -31.41
C ASP A 407 31.56 16.16 -30.84
N GLY A 408 31.52 15.94 -29.52
CA GLY A 408 30.55 15.05 -28.89
C GLY A 408 30.83 13.55 -29.11
N SER A 409 31.97 13.14 -29.59
CA SER A 409 32.35 11.74 -29.68
C SER A 409 33.03 11.26 -28.39
N PHE A 410 32.54 10.16 -27.82
CA PHE A 410 33.21 9.42 -26.76
C PHE A 410 34.20 8.44 -27.36
N PRO A 411 35.43 8.30 -26.83
CA PRO A 411 36.31 7.24 -27.26
C PRO A 411 35.64 5.89 -27.09
N ALA A 412 35.68 5.03 -28.10
CA ALA A 412 35.22 3.66 -27.99
C ALA A 412 35.96 3.00 -26.81
N SER A 413 35.20 2.45 -25.85
CA SER A 413 35.81 1.70 -24.76
C SER A 413 36.55 0.50 -25.31
N ASP A 414 37.86 0.44 -25.08
CA ASP A 414 38.61 -0.81 -25.23
C ASP A 414 37.94 -1.89 -24.38
N PRO A 415 37.78 -3.12 -24.84
CA PRO A 415 37.27 -4.20 -24.01
C PRO A 415 38.32 -4.51 -22.94
N ALA A 416 38.22 -3.76 -21.83
CA ALA A 416 39.09 -3.95 -20.68
C ALA A 416 38.84 -5.29 -20.02
N THR A 417 39.92 -6.00 -19.74
CA THR A 417 39.98 -7.11 -18.78
C THR A 417 39.16 -6.84 -17.54
N PRO A 418 38.43 -7.85 -16.99
CA PRO A 418 37.65 -7.66 -15.78
C PRO A 418 38.59 -7.30 -14.63
N ASP A 419 38.50 -6.09 -14.15
CA ASP A 419 39.17 -5.65 -12.94
C ASP A 419 38.39 -6.18 -11.74
N SER A 420 39.07 -6.95 -10.90
CA SER A 420 38.47 -7.70 -9.79
C SER A 420 38.04 -6.83 -8.58
N ASP A 421 38.14 -5.50 -8.69
CA ASP A 421 37.93 -4.59 -7.57
C ASP A 421 36.78 -3.57 -7.76
N ASN A 422 35.75 -3.93 -8.52
CA ASN A 422 34.59 -3.05 -8.70
C ASN A 422 33.66 -3.09 -7.48
N GLU A 423 33.94 -2.26 -6.48
CA GLU A 423 33.12 -2.05 -5.27
C GLU A 423 31.79 -1.30 -5.50
N ILE A 424 31.39 -1.02 -6.73
CA ILE A 424 30.18 -0.23 -7.05
C ILE A 424 28.88 -0.94 -6.63
N GLY A 425 28.90 -2.26 -6.46
CA GLY A 425 27.73 -3.03 -6.05
C GLY A 425 27.44 -3.11 -4.53
N ARG A 426 28.36 -2.64 -3.67
CA ARG A 426 28.25 -2.82 -2.22
C ARG A 426 27.82 -1.58 -1.43
N ALA A 427 27.81 -0.42 -2.03
CA ALA A 427 27.55 0.84 -1.31
C ALA A 427 26.06 1.17 -1.14
N SER A 428 25.14 0.59 -1.92
CA SER A 428 23.72 0.96 -1.87
C SER A 428 22.89 0.31 -0.75
N CYS A 429 23.44 -0.70 -0.06
CA CYS A 429 22.71 -1.44 0.98
C CYS A 429 23.11 -1.11 2.43
N ARG A 430 24.04 -0.16 2.67
CA ARG A 430 24.56 0.11 4.02
C ARG A 430 24.15 1.45 4.65
N GLU A 431 23.38 2.28 3.98
CA GLU A 431 23.01 3.60 4.52
C GLU A 431 21.50 3.81 4.67
N ARG A 432 20.76 2.81 5.12
CA ARG A 432 19.42 3.03 5.66
C ARG A 432 19.12 2.01 6.75
N VAL A 433 19.60 2.26 7.93
CA VAL A 433 19.00 1.88 9.22
C VAL A 433 18.73 3.16 9.97
#